data_facf5720dde860eb13c85ab40c638c6c
#
_entry.id   facf5720dde860eb13c85ab40c638c6c
#
_cell.length_a   1.000
_cell.length_b   1.000
_cell.length_c   1.000
_cell.angle_alpha   90.00
_cell.angle_beta   90.00
_cell.angle_gamma   90.00
#
_symmetry.space_group_name_H-M   'P 1'
#
loop_
_entity.id
_entity.type
_entity.pdbx_description
1 polymer ?
#
loop_
_entity_poly.entity_id
_entity_poly.type
_entity_poly.pdbx_seq_one_letter_code
_entity_poly.pdbx_strand_id
1 'polypeptide(L)'
;MNPTDPNHFPKDPARPHDGHHPRASLHALVLSGSSRSGSVNARLAALVATEVGKAGVVAEPAAIGDFPMPMYDGDTEAGEGLPAGAEELCKRIEAAQALIIASPEYNASVPGVVKNAVDWVSRYRPQPFKDKQTLLVSASPSMVGGNRGLWALRVPLEHLGARVYPDMFSLANAHHAFTEVGALSDPALGQRLTETVGSFLDLVEADTRYLCLQRRWYEFLGDRTDAPVTARAQD
;
A
#
# COMPACT_ATOMS: atom_id res chain seq x y z
N MET A 1 0.65 42.12 -7.84
CA MET A 1 0.19 40.73 -7.92
C MET A 1 -0.64 40.61 -9.19
N ASN A 2 -0.25 39.76 -10.11
CA ASN A 2 -0.85 39.70 -11.45
C ASN A 2 -1.99 38.65 -11.44
N PRO A 3 -3.28 38.99 -11.66
CA PRO A 3 -4.41 38.06 -11.57
C PRO A 3 -4.54 37.08 -12.75
N THR A 4 -3.57 37.05 -13.67
CA THR A 4 -3.61 36.25 -14.91
C THR A 4 -2.58 35.14 -14.96
N ASP A 5 -2.05 34.65 -13.83
CA ASP A 5 -1.22 33.44 -13.79
C ASP A 5 -2.10 32.20 -13.92
N PRO A 6 -2.03 31.43 -15.02
CA PRO A 6 -2.84 30.22 -15.21
C PRO A 6 -2.52 29.11 -14.24
N ASN A 7 -1.46 29.23 -13.44
CA ASN A 7 -1.08 28.28 -12.36
C ASN A 7 -1.49 28.75 -10.97
N HIS A 8 -2.24 29.85 -10.87
CA HIS A 8 -2.76 30.32 -9.59
C HIS A 8 -3.99 29.49 -9.18
N PHE A 9 -3.75 28.36 -8.57
CA PHE A 9 -4.81 27.68 -7.79
C PHE A 9 -5.08 28.51 -6.52
N PRO A 10 -6.34 28.90 -6.27
CA PRO A 10 -6.69 29.59 -5.03
C PRO A 10 -6.25 28.70 -3.85
N LYS A 11 -5.42 29.23 -2.96
CA LYS A 11 -5.16 28.58 -1.68
C LYS A 11 -6.49 28.41 -0.99
N ASP A 12 -6.82 27.15 -0.68
CA ASP A 12 -8.03 26.75 0.03
C ASP A 12 -8.24 27.67 1.26
N PRO A 13 -9.37 28.37 1.37
CA PRO A 13 -9.64 29.17 2.55
C PRO A 13 -9.63 28.24 3.76
N ALA A 14 -8.78 28.56 4.72
CA ALA A 14 -8.46 27.87 5.96
C ALA A 14 -9.48 26.79 6.35
N ARG A 15 -9.07 25.50 6.26
CA ARG A 15 -9.80 24.41 6.91
C ARG A 15 -10.03 24.79 8.37
N PRO A 16 -11.24 24.67 8.91
CA PRO A 16 -11.46 24.90 10.33
C PRO A 16 -10.56 23.94 11.12
N HIS A 17 -9.67 24.49 11.93
CA HIS A 17 -8.83 23.75 12.88
C HIS A 17 -9.66 23.41 14.12
N ASP A 18 -10.65 22.60 13.97
CA ASP A 18 -11.42 22.07 15.11
C ASP A 18 -10.77 20.77 15.59
N GLY A 19 -9.54 20.81 16.07
CA GLY A 19 -8.89 19.79 16.91
C GLY A 19 -9.12 18.29 16.59
N HIS A 20 -10.00 17.95 15.66
CA HIS A 20 -10.24 16.62 15.13
C HIS A 20 -9.38 16.45 13.88
N HIS A 21 -8.32 15.66 14.00
CA HIS A 21 -7.59 15.19 12.83
C HIS A 21 -8.58 14.41 11.96
N PRO A 22 -8.91 14.87 10.75
CA PRO A 22 -9.89 14.24 9.90
C PRO A 22 -9.50 12.82 9.47
N ARG A 23 -8.26 12.42 9.72
CA ARG A 23 -7.67 11.12 9.41
C ARG A 23 -7.69 10.12 10.58
N ALA A 24 -8.12 10.52 11.78
CA ALA A 24 -8.10 9.64 12.96
C ALA A 24 -8.96 8.36 12.82
N SER A 25 -9.87 8.32 11.86
CA SER A 25 -10.68 7.14 11.52
C SER A 25 -10.09 6.28 10.38
N LEU A 26 -8.98 6.72 9.77
CA LEU A 26 -8.33 5.96 8.70
C LEU A 26 -7.31 4.99 9.29
N HIS A 27 -7.28 3.78 8.76
CA HIS A 27 -6.32 2.75 9.11
C HIS A 27 -5.47 2.39 7.91
N ALA A 28 -4.16 2.28 8.12
CA ALA A 28 -3.20 1.85 7.12
C ALA A 28 -2.47 0.60 7.61
N LEU A 29 -2.61 -0.50 6.88
CA LEU A 29 -1.78 -1.69 7.08
C LEU A 29 -0.41 -1.43 6.45
N VAL A 30 0.66 -1.46 7.27
CA VAL A 30 2.04 -1.27 6.83
C VAL A 30 2.77 -2.60 6.91
N LEU A 31 2.83 -3.30 5.77
CA LEU A 31 3.36 -4.66 5.67
C LEU A 31 4.83 -4.68 5.26
N SER A 32 5.70 -5.25 6.11
CA SER A 32 7.06 -5.61 5.71
C SER A 32 7.06 -6.94 4.94
N GLY A 33 7.49 -6.91 3.69
CA GLY A 33 7.60 -8.08 2.81
C GLY A 33 8.85 -8.94 3.06
N SER A 34 9.55 -8.73 4.18
CA SER A 34 10.75 -9.49 4.55
C SER A 34 10.54 -10.25 5.84
N SER A 35 10.79 -11.55 5.82
CA SER A 35 10.80 -12.39 7.02
C SER A 35 12.16 -12.44 7.74
N ARG A 36 13.21 -11.80 7.16
CA ARG A 36 14.56 -11.82 7.73
C ARG A 36 14.66 -10.89 8.93
N SER A 37 15.25 -11.36 10.05
CA SER A 37 15.63 -10.52 11.19
C SER A 37 16.64 -9.45 10.75
N GLY A 38 16.51 -8.21 11.25
CA GLY A 38 17.36 -7.08 10.87
C GLY A 38 17.20 -6.61 9.42
N SER A 39 16.05 -6.90 8.80
CA SER A 39 15.74 -6.45 7.43
C SER A 39 15.70 -4.93 7.33
N VAL A 40 16.38 -4.37 6.32
CA VAL A 40 16.27 -2.93 5.98
C VAL A 40 14.85 -2.55 5.53
N ASN A 41 14.09 -3.49 4.97
CA ASN A 41 12.69 -3.26 4.62
C ASN A 41 11.78 -3.25 5.86
N ALA A 42 12.07 -4.04 6.89
CA ALA A 42 11.38 -3.93 8.18
C ALA A 42 11.67 -2.56 8.86
N ARG A 43 12.90 -2.07 8.79
CA ARG A 43 13.25 -0.72 9.27
C ARG A 43 12.52 0.37 8.48
N LEU A 44 12.44 0.23 7.14
CA LEU A 44 11.70 1.17 6.31
C LEU A 44 10.20 1.12 6.62
N ALA A 45 9.61 -0.07 6.80
CA ALA A 45 8.21 -0.21 7.19
C ALA A 45 7.91 0.47 8.54
N ALA A 46 8.78 0.31 9.53
CA ALA A 46 8.63 0.98 10.83
C ALA A 46 8.71 2.52 10.70
N LEU A 47 9.63 3.02 9.87
CA LEU A 47 9.72 4.46 9.60
C LEU A 47 8.46 4.97 8.88
N VAL A 48 7.98 4.26 7.87
CA VAL A 48 6.73 4.60 7.17
C VAL A 48 5.54 4.57 8.12
N ALA A 49 5.43 3.59 9.02
CA ALA A 49 4.38 3.56 10.03
C ALA A 49 4.44 4.78 10.97
N THR A 50 5.65 5.24 11.30
CA THR A 50 5.85 6.48 12.06
C THR A 50 5.35 7.71 11.29
N GLU A 51 5.66 7.83 10.00
CA GLU A 51 5.19 8.94 9.15
C GLU A 51 3.66 8.91 8.96
N VAL A 52 3.07 7.73 8.79
CA VAL A 52 1.61 7.53 8.77
C VAL A 52 0.97 8.04 10.06
N GLY A 53 1.54 7.67 11.22
CA GLY A 53 1.06 8.14 12.53
C GLY A 53 1.17 9.66 12.69
N LYS A 54 2.30 10.27 12.27
CA LYS A 54 2.47 11.74 12.26
C LYS A 54 1.42 12.46 11.40
N ALA A 55 0.98 11.82 10.31
CA ALA A 55 -0.06 12.32 9.44
C ALA A 55 -1.49 12.14 10.00
N GLY A 56 -1.64 11.59 11.22
CA GLY A 56 -2.91 11.42 11.92
C GLY A 56 -3.71 10.17 11.52
N VAL A 57 -3.11 9.22 10.81
CA VAL A 57 -3.70 7.94 10.42
C VAL A 57 -3.25 6.85 11.40
N VAL A 58 -4.13 5.92 11.74
CA VAL A 58 -3.76 4.75 12.56
C VAL A 58 -2.91 3.81 11.70
N ALA A 59 -1.63 3.67 12.05
CA ALA A 59 -0.73 2.73 11.41
C ALA A 59 -0.80 1.37 12.10
N GLU A 60 -1.01 0.32 11.33
CA GLU A 60 -0.95 -1.08 11.78
C GLU A 60 0.28 -1.75 11.14
N PRO A 61 1.43 -1.82 11.85
CA PRO A 61 2.60 -2.52 11.33
C PRO A 61 2.41 -4.03 11.41
N ALA A 62 2.84 -4.73 10.36
CA ALA A 62 2.86 -6.19 10.27
C ALA A 62 4.07 -6.67 9.46
N ALA A 63 4.51 -7.88 9.70
CA ALA A 63 5.53 -8.54 8.88
C ALA A 63 4.90 -9.72 8.13
N ILE A 64 5.41 -9.99 6.93
CA ILE A 64 4.91 -11.14 6.14
C ILE A 64 5.09 -12.46 6.88
N GLY A 65 6.06 -12.57 7.79
CA GLY A 65 6.29 -13.73 8.64
C GLY A 65 5.22 -13.96 9.72
N ASP A 66 4.39 -12.97 10.02
CA ASP A 66 3.27 -13.08 10.97
C ASP A 66 2.12 -13.91 10.37
N PHE A 67 2.15 -14.16 9.06
CA PHE A 67 1.12 -14.85 8.30
C PHE A 67 1.69 -16.14 7.66
N PRO A 68 1.89 -17.20 8.45
CA PRO A 68 2.43 -18.45 7.93
C PRO A 68 1.45 -19.08 6.95
N MET A 69 1.95 -19.40 5.76
CA MET A 69 1.21 -20.08 4.70
C MET A 69 2.15 -20.95 3.87
N PRO A 70 1.70 -22.14 3.40
CA PRO A 70 2.50 -22.95 2.50
C PRO A 70 2.72 -22.24 1.14
N MET A 71 3.61 -22.74 0.31
CA MET A 71 3.63 -22.33 -1.09
C MET A 71 2.26 -22.62 -1.70
N TYR A 72 1.75 -21.66 -2.49
CA TYR A 72 0.47 -21.83 -3.16
C TYR A 72 0.49 -23.04 -4.08
N ASP A 73 -0.50 -23.86 -3.90
CA ASP A 73 -0.76 -25.04 -4.69
C ASP A 73 -2.28 -25.24 -4.80
N GLY A 74 -2.79 -25.47 -6.03
CA GLY A 74 -4.22 -25.62 -6.29
C GLY A 74 -4.82 -26.88 -5.67
N ASP A 75 -4.05 -27.97 -5.56
CA ASP A 75 -4.50 -29.21 -4.94
C ASP A 75 -4.60 -29.04 -3.40
N THR A 76 -3.67 -28.31 -2.81
CA THR A 76 -3.72 -27.90 -1.39
C THR A 76 -4.96 -27.04 -1.13
N GLU A 77 -5.22 -26.04 -1.98
CA GLU A 77 -6.45 -25.20 -1.87
C GLU A 77 -7.72 -26.05 -1.94
N ALA A 78 -7.77 -27.00 -2.89
CA ALA A 78 -8.95 -27.84 -3.09
C ALA A 78 -9.17 -28.85 -1.94
N GLY A 79 -8.09 -29.38 -1.35
CA GLY A 79 -8.15 -30.39 -0.29
C GLY A 79 -8.23 -29.84 1.12
N GLU A 80 -7.50 -28.77 1.42
CA GLU A 80 -7.31 -28.21 2.76
C GLU A 80 -8.00 -26.85 2.95
N GLY A 81 -8.38 -26.19 1.84
CA GLY A 81 -8.92 -24.84 1.87
C GLY A 81 -7.83 -23.76 1.97
N LEU A 82 -8.24 -22.58 2.43
CA LEU A 82 -7.37 -21.42 2.52
C LEU A 82 -6.60 -21.42 3.85
N PRO A 83 -5.27 -21.20 3.87
CA PRO A 83 -4.49 -21.22 5.10
C PRO A 83 -4.89 -20.11 6.07
N ALA A 84 -4.86 -20.39 7.36
CA ALA A 84 -5.19 -19.42 8.41
C ALA A 84 -4.37 -18.13 8.33
N GLY A 85 -3.08 -18.21 7.96
CA GLY A 85 -2.25 -17.04 7.74
C GLY A 85 -2.72 -16.16 6.58
N ALA A 86 -3.21 -16.76 5.50
CA ALA A 86 -3.80 -16.03 4.38
C ALA A 86 -5.13 -15.38 4.77
N GLU A 87 -5.96 -16.08 5.54
CA GLU A 87 -7.22 -15.56 6.06
C GLU A 87 -6.99 -14.34 6.99
N GLU A 88 -6.02 -14.42 7.89
CA GLU A 88 -5.67 -13.32 8.77
C GLU A 88 -5.16 -12.10 8.01
N LEU A 89 -4.27 -12.31 7.02
CA LEU A 89 -3.78 -11.22 6.17
C LEU A 89 -4.93 -10.59 5.37
N CYS A 90 -5.84 -11.39 4.84
CA CYS A 90 -7.04 -10.94 4.14
C CYS A 90 -7.87 -10.01 5.02
N LYS A 91 -8.20 -10.44 6.25
CA LYS A 91 -8.97 -9.63 7.22
C LYS A 91 -8.33 -8.28 7.51
N ARG A 92 -6.99 -8.24 7.67
CA ARG A 92 -6.26 -6.98 7.90
C ARG A 92 -6.27 -6.07 6.68
N ILE A 93 -6.11 -6.63 5.47
CA ILE A 93 -6.22 -5.85 4.24
C ILE A 93 -7.64 -5.27 4.09
N GLU A 94 -8.68 -6.05 4.37
CA GLU A 94 -10.06 -5.59 4.27
C GLU A 94 -10.37 -4.49 5.28
N ALA A 95 -9.91 -4.61 6.52
CA ALA A 95 -10.13 -3.63 7.58
C ALA A 95 -9.44 -2.29 7.33
N ALA A 96 -8.32 -2.26 6.60
CA ALA A 96 -7.55 -1.06 6.33
C ALA A 96 -8.07 -0.30 5.11
N GLN A 97 -8.06 1.04 5.14
CA GLN A 97 -8.34 1.90 3.99
C GLN A 97 -7.12 2.02 3.07
N ALA A 98 -5.91 1.84 3.62
CA ALA A 98 -4.66 1.89 2.90
C ALA A 98 -3.82 0.64 3.13
N LEU A 99 -3.14 0.18 2.09
CA LEU A 99 -2.12 -0.86 2.17
C LEU A 99 -0.78 -0.27 1.77
N ILE A 100 0.23 -0.39 2.64
CA ILE A 100 1.60 0.05 2.34
C ILE A 100 2.50 -1.18 2.42
N ILE A 101 3.24 -1.49 1.34
CA ILE A 101 4.09 -2.68 1.29
C ILE A 101 5.54 -2.26 1.15
N ALA A 102 6.35 -2.54 2.17
CA ALA A 102 7.80 -2.42 2.12
C ALA A 102 8.41 -3.73 1.63
N SER A 103 8.59 -3.87 0.30
CA SER A 103 9.03 -5.11 -0.34
C SER A 103 10.50 -5.08 -0.71
N PRO A 104 11.31 -6.07 -0.32
CA PRO A 104 12.64 -6.23 -0.90
C PRO A 104 12.57 -6.57 -2.39
N GLU A 105 13.71 -6.40 -3.07
CA GLU A 105 13.92 -6.88 -4.43
C GLU A 105 14.81 -8.12 -4.41
N TYR A 106 14.35 -9.23 -4.96
CA TYR A 106 15.14 -10.45 -5.15
C TYR A 106 15.24 -10.77 -6.64
N ASN A 107 16.47 -10.85 -7.15
CA ASN A 107 16.72 -11.16 -8.58
C ASN A 107 15.93 -10.26 -9.54
N ALA A 108 15.94 -8.96 -9.29
CA ALA A 108 15.23 -7.94 -10.06
C ALA A 108 13.69 -8.11 -10.09
N SER A 109 13.10 -8.79 -9.10
CA SER A 109 11.68 -9.09 -9.05
C SER A 109 11.12 -9.06 -7.62
N VAL A 110 9.83 -9.33 -7.48
CA VAL A 110 9.14 -9.50 -6.20
C VAL A 110 9.67 -10.74 -5.47
N PRO A 111 9.87 -10.70 -4.15
CA PRO A 111 10.25 -11.88 -3.37
C PRO A 111 9.18 -12.96 -3.42
N GLY A 112 9.60 -14.24 -3.50
CA GLY A 112 8.69 -15.38 -3.54
C GLY A 112 7.67 -15.38 -2.40
N VAL A 113 8.08 -15.01 -1.18
CA VAL A 113 7.19 -14.96 -0.01
C VAL A 113 6.08 -13.90 -0.17
N VAL A 114 6.40 -12.74 -0.76
CA VAL A 114 5.40 -11.68 -1.03
C VAL A 114 4.46 -12.12 -2.15
N LYS A 115 5.03 -12.70 -3.23
CA LYS A 115 4.21 -13.23 -4.34
C LYS A 115 3.28 -14.33 -3.86
N ASN A 116 3.78 -15.26 -3.03
CA ASN A 116 2.99 -16.33 -2.43
C ASN A 116 1.80 -15.79 -1.60
N ALA A 117 2.05 -14.75 -0.79
CA ALA A 117 0.98 -14.12 -0.02
C ALA A 117 -0.08 -13.47 -0.93
N VAL A 118 0.34 -12.80 -2.02
CA VAL A 118 -0.58 -12.25 -3.02
C VAL A 118 -1.39 -13.37 -3.68
N ASP A 119 -0.77 -14.51 -4.01
CA ASP A 119 -1.44 -15.64 -4.64
C ASP A 119 -2.52 -16.23 -3.73
N TRP A 120 -2.21 -16.51 -2.47
CA TRP A 120 -3.20 -17.03 -1.51
C TRP A 120 -4.32 -16.02 -1.22
N VAL A 121 -4.00 -14.75 -0.95
CA VAL A 121 -5.00 -13.71 -0.68
C VAL A 121 -5.89 -13.46 -1.90
N SER A 122 -5.36 -13.63 -3.11
CA SER A 122 -6.14 -13.49 -4.34
C SER A 122 -7.28 -14.51 -4.50
N ARG A 123 -7.29 -15.57 -3.69
CA ARG A 123 -8.33 -16.63 -3.73
C ARG A 123 -9.60 -16.23 -2.99
N TYR A 124 -9.54 -15.23 -2.09
CA TYR A 124 -10.71 -14.77 -1.35
C TYR A 124 -11.71 -13.99 -2.21
N ARG A 125 -12.98 -14.08 -1.84
CA ARG A 125 -14.08 -13.35 -2.48
C ARG A 125 -14.98 -12.72 -1.39
N PRO A 126 -15.29 -11.40 -1.49
CA PRO A 126 -14.84 -10.47 -2.53
C PRO A 126 -13.31 -10.32 -2.56
N GLN A 127 -12.75 -9.83 -3.70
CA GLN A 127 -11.29 -9.70 -3.84
C GLN A 127 -10.73 -8.61 -2.90
N PRO A 128 -9.84 -8.96 -1.93
CA PRO A 128 -9.40 -8.02 -0.89
C PRO A 128 -8.56 -6.85 -1.42
N PHE A 129 -7.84 -7.05 -2.54
CA PHE A 129 -7.05 -6.00 -3.17
C PHE A 129 -7.88 -5.04 -4.03
N LYS A 130 -9.11 -5.42 -4.40
CA LYS A 130 -9.93 -4.60 -5.28
C LYS A 130 -10.21 -3.25 -4.63
N ASP A 131 -9.97 -2.18 -5.40
CA ASP A 131 -10.15 -0.79 -5.01
C ASP A 131 -9.27 -0.33 -3.82
N LYS A 132 -8.33 -1.17 -3.34
CA LYS A 132 -7.45 -0.84 -2.23
C LYS A 132 -6.36 0.15 -2.67
N GLN A 133 -6.33 1.33 -2.04
CA GLN A 133 -5.23 2.29 -2.22
C GLN A 133 -3.94 1.67 -1.67
N THR A 134 -2.91 1.58 -2.52
CA THR A 134 -1.70 0.84 -2.19
C THR A 134 -0.44 1.65 -2.49
N LEU A 135 0.43 1.86 -1.51
CA LEU A 135 1.75 2.47 -1.67
C LEU A 135 2.84 1.39 -1.60
N LEU A 136 3.77 1.42 -2.55
CA LEU A 136 4.92 0.51 -2.58
C LEU A 136 6.20 1.24 -2.22
N VAL A 137 6.94 0.69 -1.26
CA VAL A 137 8.25 1.20 -0.85
C VAL A 137 9.27 0.07 -0.79
N SER A 138 10.55 0.37 -0.99
CA SER A 138 11.63 -0.61 -0.92
C SER A 138 12.91 -0.02 -0.35
N ALA A 139 13.68 -0.85 0.31
CA ALA A 139 15.04 -0.54 0.73
C ALA A 139 15.97 -1.67 0.28
N SER A 140 17.07 -1.33 -0.39
CA SER A 140 18.04 -2.30 -0.89
C SER A 140 19.46 -1.77 -0.72
N PRO A 141 20.47 -2.67 -0.48
CA PRO A 141 21.87 -2.32 -0.55
C PRO A 141 22.31 -1.81 -1.93
N SER A 142 21.57 -2.16 -2.98
CA SER A 142 21.91 -1.79 -4.36
C SER A 142 21.61 -0.30 -4.64
N MET A 143 22.25 0.22 -5.70
CA MET A 143 22.03 1.59 -6.18
C MET A 143 20.62 1.83 -6.73
N VAL A 144 19.89 0.77 -7.08
CA VAL A 144 18.49 0.85 -7.60
C VAL A 144 17.45 0.90 -6.47
N GLY A 145 17.87 0.69 -5.22
CA GLY A 145 16.97 0.81 -4.06
C GLY A 145 15.80 -0.19 -4.02
N GLY A 146 15.82 -1.25 -4.86
CA GLY A 146 14.75 -2.22 -4.97
C GLY A 146 13.62 -1.84 -5.93
N ASN A 147 13.82 -0.82 -6.75
CA ASN A 147 12.78 -0.27 -7.63
C ASN A 147 12.20 -1.29 -8.64
N ARG A 148 13.04 -2.20 -9.18
CA ARG A 148 12.59 -3.23 -10.13
C ARG A 148 11.61 -4.22 -9.48
N GLY A 149 11.87 -4.59 -8.21
CA GLY A 149 10.96 -5.42 -7.40
C GLY A 149 9.60 -4.76 -7.20
N LEU A 150 9.58 -3.42 -6.99
CA LEU A 150 8.33 -2.67 -6.87
C LEU A 150 7.55 -2.64 -8.18
N TRP A 151 8.21 -2.41 -9.33
CA TRP A 151 7.56 -2.50 -10.63
C TRP A 151 6.98 -3.90 -10.90
N ALA A 152 7.72 -4.95 -10.54
CA ALA A 152 7.22 -6.32 -10.68
C ALA A 152 6.01 -6.58 -9.77
N LEU A 153 5.96 -5.99 -8.57
CA LEU A 153 4.85 -6.15 -7.63
C LEU A 153 3.59 -5.38 -8.05
N ARG A 154 3.74 -4.25 -8.77
CA ARG A 154 2.59 -3.51 -9.32
C ARG A 154 1.71 -4.39 -10.17
N VAL A 155 2.32 -5.18 -11.06
CA VAL A 155 1.60 -5.99 -12.05
C VAL A 155 0.53 -6.89 -11.42
N PRO A 156 0.85 -7.79 -10.46
CA PRO A 156 -0.18 -8.62 -9.84
C PRO A 156 -1.17 -7.83 -8.98
N LEU A 157 -0.74 -6.76 -8.29
CA LEU A 157 -1.65 -5.97 -7.46
C LEU A 157 -2.67 -5.20 -8.32
N GLU A 158 -2.23 -4.53 -9.39
CA GLU A 158 -3.11 -3.81 -10.32
C GLU A 158 -4.03 -4.77 -11.09
N HIS A 159 -3.53 -5.97 -11.47
CA HIS A 159 -4.36 -7.04 -12.04
C HIS A 159 -5.49 -7.45 -11.09
N LEU A 160 -5.24 -7.48 -9.80
CA LEU A 160 -6.22 -7.81 -8.76
C LEU A 160 -7.11 -6.62 -8.37
N GLY A 161 -6.96 -5.48 -9.04
CA GLY A 161 -7.78 -4.28 -8.87
C GLY A 161 -7.30 -3.31 -7.81
N ALA A 162 -6.08 -3.46 -7.27
CA ALA A 162 -5.49 -2.46 -6.39
C ALA A 162 -5.18 -1.16 -7.16
N ARG A 163 -5.34 -0.03 -6.49
CA ARG A 163 -4.98 1.29 -7.00
C ARG A 163 -3.60 1.65 -6.49
N VAL A 164 -2.58 1.19 -7.21
CA VAL A 164 -1.19 1.41 -6.79
C VAL A 164 -0.78 2.85 -7.05
N TYR A 165 -0.37 3.53 -5.98
CA TYR A 165 0.09 4.92 -6.04
C TYR A 165 1.27 5.05 -7.02
N PRO A 166 1.26 6.04 -7.91
CA PRO A 166 2.27 6.11 -8.98
C PRO A 166 3.67 6.41 -8.47
N ASP A 167 3.82 7.20 -7.39
CA ASP A 167 5.12 7.53 -6.82
C ASP A 167 5.54 6.48 -5.79
N MET A 168 6.52 5.66 -6.16
CA MET A 168 7.08 4.61 -5.30
C MET A 168 8.37 5.10 -4.64
N PHE A 169 8.57 4.78 -3.35
CA PHE A 169 9.79 5.16 -2.65
C PHE A 169 10.82 4.03 -2.67
N SER A 170 11.99 4.30 -3.26
CA SER A 170 13.11 3.35 -3.33
C SER A 170 14.33 3.92 -2.61
N LEU A 171 14.80 3.22 -1.57
CA LEU A 171 15.94 3.60 -0.76
C LEU A 171 17.17 2.81 -1.18
N ALA A 172 18.09 3.45 -1.91
CA ALA A 172 19.38 2.90 -2.29
C ALA A 172 20.36 2.89 -1.10
N ASN A 173 21.42 2.07 -1.19
CA ASN A 173 22.47 1.99 -0.18
C ASN A 173 21.95 1.82 1.25
N ALA A 174 20.89 1.05 1.42
CA ALA A 174 20.07 1.00 2.63
C ALA A 174 20.84 0.58 3.91
N HIS A 175 22.00 -0.05 3.78
CA HIS A 175 22.85 -0.40 4.94
C HIS A 175 23.38 0.83 5.68
N HIS A 176 23.55 1.95 4.98
CA HIS A 176 24.09 3.20 5.54
C HIS A 176 23.05 4.33 5.59
N ALA A 177 21.80 4.04 5.18
CA ALA A 177 20.79 5.05 4.99
C ALA A 177 20.00 5.40 6.27
N PHE A 178 20.16 4.65 7.35
CA PHE A 178 19.41 4.86 8.59
C PHE A 178 20.34 5.28 9.74
N THR A 179 19.87 6.24 10.53
CA THR A 179 20.47 6.62 11.81
C THR A 179 20.22 5.57 12.88
N GLU A 180 20.87 5.69 14.04
CA GLU A 180 20.64 4.82 15.20
C GLU A 180 19.20 4.88 15.72
N VAL A 181 18.56 6.04 15.59
CA VAL A 181 17.13 6.23 15.99
C VAL A 181 16.12 5.82 14.92
N GLY A 182 16.59 5.23 13.80
CA GLY A 182 15.73 4.70 12.75
C GLY A 182 15.23 5.72 11.71
N ALA A 183 15.64 6.99 11.79
CA ALA A 183 15.39 8.00 10.76
C ALA A 183 16.32 7.81 9.55
N LEU A 184 16.02 8.45 8.42
CA LEU A 184 16.97 8.49 7.30
C LEU A 184 18.11 9.45 7.59
N SER A 185 19.35 9.03 7.25
CA SER A 185 20.56 9.84 7.45
C SER A 185 20.61 11.05 6.52
N ASP A 186 20.01 10.94 5.33
CA ASP A 186 19.86 12.02 4.38
C ASP A 186 18.51 12.75 4.61
N PRO A 187 18.55 14.04 5.05
CA PRO A 187 17.33 14.79 5.30
C PRO A 187 16.44 14.97 4.05
N ALA A 188 17.04 15.07 2.86
CA ALA A 188 16.26 15.23 1.62
C ALA A 188 15.48 13.96 1.29
N LEU A 189 16.05 12.78 1.51
CA LEU A 189 15.32 11.50 1.39
C LEU A 189 14.25 11.37 2.48
N GLY A 190 14.54 11.84 3.70
CA GLY A 190 13.54 11.90 4.78
C GLY A 190 12.33 12.75 4.41
N GLN A 191 12.58 13.96 3.92
CA GLN A 191 11.53 14.86 3.45
C GLN A 191 10.73 14.25 2.29
N ARG A 192 11.40 13.68 1.30
CA ARG A 192 10.74 12.99 0.19
C ARG A 192 9.83 11.85 0.66
N LEU A 193 10.27 11.04 1.64
CA LEU A 193 9.43 9.98 2.21
C LEU A 193 8.19 10.56 2.88
N THR A 194 8.35 11.61 3.70
CA THR A 194 7.23 12.30 4.36
C THR A 194 6.23 12.85 3.34
N GLU A 195 6.71 13.50 2.28
CA GLU A 195 5.88 14.04 1.20
C GLU A 195 5.14 12.93 0.43
N THR A 196 5.84 11.83 0.09
CA THR A 196 5.23 10.68 -0.60
C THR A 196 4.12 10.05 0.24
N VAL A 197 4.38 9.80 1.54
CA VAL A 197 3.36 9.26 2.46
C VAL A 197 2.21 10.24 2.63
N GLY A 198 2.50 11.53 2.80
CA GLY A 198 1.48 12.57 2.96
C GLY A 198 0.54 12.63 1.75
N SER A 199 1.08 12.74 0.54
CA SER A 199 0.30 12.81 -0.70
C SER A 199 -0.49 11.52 -0.98
N PHE A 200 0.06 10.37 -0.64
CA PHE A 200 -0.66 9.10 -0.70
C PHE A 200 -1.86 9.09 0.26
N LEU A 201 -1.68 9.54 1.51
CA LEU A 201 -2.74 9.59 2.50
C LEU A 201 -3.81 10.64 2.17
N ASP A 202 -3.47 11.73 1.49
CA ASP A 202 -4.46 12.68 0.93
C ASP A 202 -5.39 11.98 -0.06
N LEU A 203 -4.82 11.11 -0.92
CA LEU A 203 -5.61 10.33 -1.87
C LEU A 203 -6.49 9.29 -1.17
N VAL A 204 -5.98 8.59 -0.15
CA VAL A 204 -6.75 7.64 0.67
C VAL A 204 -7.94 8.34 1.34
N GLU A 205 -7.69 9.51 1.93
CA GLU A 205 -8.73 10.32 2.56
C GLU A 205 -9.81 10.74 1.55
N ALA A 206 -9.39 11.23 0.38
CA ALA A 206 -10.31 11.62 -0.68
C ALA A 206 -11.16 10.44 -1.15
N ASP A 207 -10.54 9.28 -1.41
CA ASP A 207 -11.24 8.07 -1.86
C ASP A 207 -12.25 7.59 -0.81
N THR A 208 -11.92 7.64 0.46
CA THR A 208 -12.80 7.22 1.56
C THR A 208 -13.98 8.16 1.76
N ARG A 209 -13.78 9.47 1.59
CA ARG A 209 -14.82 10.50 1.85
C ARG A 209 -15.73 10.77 0.67
N TYR A 210 -15.24 10.58 -0.55
CA TYR A 210 -15.98 10.88 -1.78
C TYR A 210 -16.53 9.63 -2.48
N LEU A 211 -17.01 8.65 -1.72
CA LEU A 211 -17.64 7.42 -2.23
C LEU A 211 -18.76 7.68 -3.27
N CYS A 212 -19.40 8.84 -3.19
CA CYS A 212 -20.43 9.24 -4.17
C CYS A 212 -19.86 9.47 -5.59
N LEU A 213 -18.57 9.82 -5.71
CA LEU A 213 -17.91 9.94 -7.02
C LEU A 213 -17.62 8.57 -7.64
N GLN A 214 -17.27 7.58 -6.84
CA GLN A 214 -17.09 6.20 -7.29
C GLN A 214 -18.42 5.63 -7.82
N ARG A 215 -19.51 5.79 -7.07
CA ARG A 215 -20.84 5.33 -7.48
C ARG A 215 -21.26 5.90 -8.83
N ARG A 216 -21.06 7.20 -9.06
CA ARG A 216 -21.40 7.86 -10.35
C ARG A 216 -20.56 7.35 -11.53
N TRP A 217 -19.29 6.99 -11.31
CA TRP A 217 -18.44 6.40 -12.34
C TRP A 217 -18.95 5.03 -12.77
N TYR A 218 -19.27 4.17 -11.80
CA TYR A 218 -19.80 2.84 -12.07
C TYR A 218 -21.17 2.89 -12.76
N GLU A 219 -22.05 3.78 -12.31
CA GLU A 219 -23.35 4.02 -12.95
C GLU A 219 -23.19 4.56 -14.37
N PHE A 220 -22.24 5.44 -14.62
CA PHE A 220 -21.96 5.98 -15.94
C PHE A 220 -21.41 4.95 -16.91
N LEU A 221 -20.56 4.01 -16.44
CA LEU A 221 -19.99 2.91 -17.23
C LEU A 221 -20.96 1.73 -17.39
N GLY A 222 -22.15 1.79 -16.78
CA GLY A 222 -23.12 0.69 -16.79
C GLY A 222 -22.71 -0.52 -15.94
N ASP A 223 -21.69 -0.37 -15.11
CA ASP A 223 -21.17 -1.46 -14.28
C ASP A 223 -22.06 -1.67 -13.04
N ARG A 224 -22.57 -2.86 -12.86
CA ARG A 224 -23.32 -3.24 -11.65
C ARG A 224 -22.35 -3.62 -10.55
N THR A 225 -22.18 -2.79 -9.54
CA THR A 225 -21.26 -3.00 -8.40
C THR A 225 -21.59 -4.22 -7.55
N ASP A 226 -22.82 -4.72 -7.62
CA ASP A 226 -23.38 -5.84 -6.87
C ASP A 226 -23.36 -7.17 -7.64
N ALA A 227 -23.02 -7.14 -8.94
CA ALA A 227 -22.95 -8.35 -9.73
C ALA A 227 -21.64 -9.12 -9.52
N PRO A 228 -21.66 -10.45 -9.41
CA PRO A 228 -20.45 -11.29 -9.39
C PRO A 228 -19.58 -11.01 -10.63
N VAL A 229 -18.25 -11.03 -10.46
CA VAL A 229 -17.29 -10.80 -11.57
C VAL A 229 -17.55 -11.71 -12.79
N THR A 230 -18.02 -12.93 -12.55
CA THR A 230 -18.42 -13.89 -13.59
C THR A 230 -19.63 -13.45 -14.41
N ALA A 231 -20.50 -12.58 -13.87
CA ALA A 231 -21.66 -12.07 -14.61
C ALA A 231 -21.32 -10.86 -15.51
N ARG A 232 -20.16 -10.21 -15.28
CA ARG A 232 -19.70 -9.05 -16.05
C ARG A 232 -19.01 -9.41 -17.37
N ALA A 233 -18.65 -10.66 -17.55
CA ALA A 233 -17.93 -11.17 -18.74
C ALA A 233 -18.87 -11.73 -19.82
N GLN A 234 -20.18 -11.62 -19.65
CA GLN A 234 -21.19 -12.23 -20.54
C GLN A 234 -22.08 -11.22 -21.26
N ASP A 235 -21.87 -9.92 -21.05
CA ASP A 235 -22.46 -8.82 -21.80
C ASP A 235 -21.38 -8.16 -22.71
#